data_772cf432f3cdc0b003800ae50da86b68
#
_entry.id   772cf432f3cdc0b003800ae50da86b68
#
_cell.length_a   1.000
_cell.length_b   1.000
_cell.length_c   1.000
_cell.angle_alpha   90.00
_cell.angle_beta   90.00
_cell.angle_gamma   90.00
#
_symmetry.space_group_name_H-M   'P 1'
#
loop_
_entity.id
_entity.type
_entity.pdbx_description
1 polymer ?
#
loop_
_entity_poly.entity_id
_entity_poly.type
_entity_poly.pdbx_seq_one_letter_code
_entity_poly.pdbx_strand_id
1 'polypeptide(L)'
;AASDVYKRQLNISGYYTRLMKESDDSQVKDYLTGKVRQAKWMVKAIEQRRSTLMACAECILEFQESFFRKGPGHLVPLSLADVAERIGVHESTVSRAVKEKYIQCSMGVYPLSYFFSRSLGPAAGDEAASPDAAKALLKKLIAGEDKKKPLSDQKLCELMSAQGCSLSRRTVAKYRDELRIPSTTGRKQYETSGAF
;
A
#
# COMPACT_ATOMS: atom_id res chain seq x y z
N ALA A 1 -20.18 -5.62 11.44
CA ALA A 1 -21.31 -4.75 11.77
C ALA A 1 -20.82 -3.34 12.03
N ALA A 2 -20.13 -2.80 11.13
CA ALA A 2 -19.77 -1.43 11.25
C ALA A 2 -20.52 -0.73 10.20
N SER A 3 -21.60 -0.21 10.65
CA SER A 3 -21.63 0.99 10.16
C SER A 3 -22.47 1.51 9.12
N ASP A 4 -23.60 1.55 9.53
CA ASP A 4 -24.42 2.69 9.20
C ASP A 4 -24.01 3.97 9.95
N VAL A 5 -22.74 4.07 10.30
CA VAL A 5 -22.18 5.30 10.86
C VAL A 5 -22.27 6.37 9.79
N TYR A 6 -23.38 7.13 9.87
CA TYR A 6 -23.59 8.43 9.22
C TYR A 6 -23.10 8.49 7.76
N LYS A 7 -23.82 7.86 6.86
CA LYS A 7 -23.83 8.27 5.46
C LYS A 7 -24.29 9.73 5.43
N ARG A 8 -23.37 10.65 5.53
CA ARG A 8 -23.64 12.05 5.24
C ARG A 8 -24.08 12.14 3.79
N GLN A 9 -25.38 12.06 3.56
CA GLN A 9 -25.95 12.23 2.24
C GLN A 9 -25.96 13.72 1.94
N LEU A 10 -25.30 14.09 0.85
CA LEU A 10 -25.40 15.43 0.29
C LEU A 10 -26.68 15.49 -0.52
N ASN A 11 -27.66 16.23 -0.02
CA ASN A 11 -28.91 16.46 -0.72
C ASN A 11 -28.98 17.90 -1.24
N ILE A 12 -29.48 18.05 -2.47
CA ILE A 12 -29.79 19.36 -3.02
C ILE A 12 -31.12 19.78 -2.43
N SER A 13 -31.18 21.00 -1.86
CA SER A 13 -32.41 21.52 -1.27
C SER A 13 -33.59 21.48 -2.25
N GLY A 14 -34.66 20.82 -1.86
CA GLY A 14 -35.89 20.74 -2.64
C GLY A 14 -36.54 22.12 -2.89
N TYR A 15 -36.23 23.10 -2.06
CA TYR A 15 -36.68 24.48 -2.23
C TYR A 15 -36.23 25.08 -3.57
N TYR A 16 -34.93 25.00 -3.86
CA TYR A 16 -34.39 25.55 -5.12
C TYR A 16 -34.86 24.78 -6.35
N THR A 17 -35.08 23.49 -6.21
CA THR A 17 -35.63 22.67 -7.30
C THR A 17 -37.10 23.04 -7.58
N ARG A 18 -37.85 23.41 -6.56
CA ARG A 18 -39.24 23.85 -6.66
C ARG A 18 -39.29 25.26 -7.27
N LEU A 19 -38.49 26.19 -6.72
CA LEU A 19 -38.41 27.57 -7.18
C LEU A 19 -38.00 27.62 -8.69
N MET A 20 -37.13 26.77 -9.14
CA MET A 20 -36.76 26.65 -10.55
C MET A 20 -37.95 26.25 -11.44
N LYS A 21 -38.88 25.43 -10.92
CA LYS A 21 -40.07 24.99 -11.66
C LYS A 21 -41.16 26.05 -11.69
N GLU A 22 -41.31 26.79 -10.61
CA GLU A 22 -42.40 27.74 -10.36
C GLU A 22 -42.10 29.18 -10.79
N SER A 23 -40.83 29.51 -11.06
CA SER A 23 -40.42 30.85 -11.50
C SER A 23 -40.91 31.13 -12.92
N ASP A 24 -41.52 32.24 -13.15
CA ASP A 24 -41.93 32.72 -14.51
C ASP A 24 -40.84 33.56 -15.16
N ASP A 25 -39.84 34.01 -14.42
CA ASP A 25 -38.70 34.76 -14.93
C ASP A 25 -37.64 33.82 -15.57
N SER A 26 -37.43 34.00 -16.86
CA SER A 26 -36.47 33.23 -17.66
C SER A 26 -35.06 33.35 -17.11
N GLN A 27 -34.59 34.53 -16.69
CA GLN A 27 -33.24 34.75 -16.18
C GLN A 27 -33.02 34.02 -14.87
N VAL A 28 -33.98 34.07 -13.97
CA VAL A 28 -33.95 33.33 -12.68
C VAL A 28 -33.95 31.84 -12.92
N LYS A 29 -34.74 31.36 -13.87
CA LYS A 29 -34.82 29.94 -14.24
C LYS A 29 -33.52 29.41 -14.79
N ASP A 30 -32.88 30.16 -15.70
CA ASP A 30 -31.59 29.79 -16.30
C ASP A 30 -30.47 29.77 -15.26
N TYR A 31 -30.43 30.78 -14.39
CA TYR A 31 -29.46 30.86 -13.29
C TYR A 31 -29.61 29.65 -12.34
N LEU A 32 -30.81 29.37 -11.88
CA LEU A 32 -31.08 28.23 -10.96
C LEU A 32 -30.79 26.90 -11.62
N THR A 33 -31.14 26.73 -12.90
CA THR A 33 -30.82 25.51 -13.67
C THR A 33 -29.31 25.26 -13.72
N GLY A 34 -28.51 26.29 -13.98
CA GLY A 34 -27.06 26.22 -13.97
C GLY A 34 -26.51 25.80 -12.60
N LYS A 35 -27.00 26.40 -11.52
CA LYS A 35 -26.57 26.09 -10.15
C LYS A 35 -26.96 24.68 -9.71
N VAL A 36 -28.17 24.24 -9.98
CA VAL A 36 -28.64 22.88 -9.67
C VAL A 36 -27.85 21.85 -10.45
N ARG A 37 -27.50 22.14 -11.72
CA ARG A 37 -26.64 21.25 -12.54
C ARG A 37 -25.24 21.12 -11.94
N GLN A 38 -24.61 22.23 -11.54
CA GLN A 38 -23.33 22.22 -10.86
C GLN A 38 -23.37 21.43 -9.56
N ALA A 39 -24.41 21.64 -8.73
CA ALA A 39 -24.58 20.92 -7.47
C ALA A 39 -24.74 19.40 -7.71
N LYS A 40 -25.55 18.98 -8.67
CA LYS A 40 -25.71 17.57 -9.05
C LYS A 40 -24.40 16.96 -9.50
N TRP A 41 -23.63 17.68 -10.32
CA TRP A 41 -22.32 17.22 -10.77
C TRP A 41 -21.33 17.01 -9.59
N MET A 42 -21.33 17.97 -8.65
CA MET A 42 -20.47 17.90 -7.47
C MET A 42 -20.84 16.72 -6.54
N VAL A 43 -22.14 16.49 -6.30
CA VAL A 43 -22.62 15.33 -5.53
C VAL A 43 -22.18 14.03 -6.20
N LYS A 44 -22.37 13.91 -7.52
CA LYS A 44 -21.96 12.74 -8.29
C LYS A 44 -20.47 12.50 -8.22
N ALA A 45 -19.64 13.56 -8.31
CA ALA A 45 -18.18 13.45 -8.23
C ALA A 45 -17.71 12.94 -6.84
N ILE A 46 -18.37 13.41 -5.76
CA ILE A 46 -18.08 12.95 -4.39
C ILE A 46 -18.48 11.48 -4.22
N GLU A 47 -19.64 11.07 -4.70
CA GLU A 47 -20.10 9.69 -4.65
C GLU A 47 -19.17 8.76 -5.44
N GLN A 48 -18.74 9.15 -6.63
CA GLN A 48 -17.82 8.38 -7.43
C GLN A 48 -16.45 8.22 -6.74
N ARG A 49 -15.93 9.31 -6.13
CA ARG A 49 -14.68 9.24 -5.36
C ARG A 49 -14.79 8.27 -4.18
N ARG A 50 -15.92 8.30 -3.48
CA ARG A 50 -16.19 7.38 -2.37
C ARG A 50 -16.28 5.93 -2.85
N SER A 51 -17.02 5.68 -3.93
CA SER A 51 -17.13 4.34 -4.52
C SER A 51 -15.78 3.79 -4.95
N THR A 52 -14.95 4.61 -5.62
CA THR A 52 -13.60 4.21 -6.03
C THR A 52 -12.72 3.87 -4.83
N LEU A 53 -12.75 4.68 -3.75
CA LEU A 53 -11.99 4.40 -2.54
C LEU A 53 -12.42 3.08 -1.88
N MET A 54 -13.73 2.82 -1.82
CA MET A 54 -14.25 1.56 -1.26
C MET A 54 -13.80 0.36 -2.10
N ALA A 55 -13.93 0.44 -3.42
CA ALA A 55 -13.47 -0.62 -4.32
C ALA A 55 -11.96 -0.88 -4.20
N CYS A 56 -11.14 0.17 -4.05
CA CYS A 56 -9.70 0.01 -3.79
C CYS A 56 -9.45 -0.68 -2.44
N ALA A 57 -10.17 -0.32 -1.38
CA ALA A 57 -10.00 -0.92 -0.07
C ALA A 57 -10.42 -2.40 -0.06
N GLU A 58 -11.53 -2.75 -0.68
CA GLU A 58 -12.01 -4.13 -0.84
C GLU A 58 -11.01 -4.97 -1.62
N CYS A 59 -10.49 -4.45 -2.73
CA CYS A 59 -9.48 -5.11 -3.53
C CYS A 59 -8.18 -5.35 -2.73
N ILE A 60 -7.71 -4.35 -1.95
CA ILE A 60 -6.55 -4.51 -1.07
C ILE A 60 -6.81 -5.60 -0.01
N LEU A 61 -8.00 -5.65 0.58
CA LEU A 61 -8.35 -6.68 1.56
C LEU A 61 -8.32 -8.08 0.96
N GLU A 62 -8.82 -8.26 -0.27
CA GLU A 62 -8.78 -9.53 -0.99
C GLU A 62 -7.34 -9.99 -1.26
N PHE A 63 -6.50 -9.12 -1.83
CA PHE A 63 -5.11 -9.47 -2.16
C PHE A 63 -4.23 -9.66 -0.93
N GLN A 64 -4.48 -8.93 0.14
CA GLN A 64 -3.67 -8.93 1.37
C GLN A 64 -4.29 -9.75 2.51
N GLU A 65 -5.15 -10.71 2.20
CA GLU A 65 -5.80 -11.56 3.22
C GLU A 65 -4.77 -12.20 4.18
N SER A 66 -3.64 -12.66 3.63
CA SER A 66 -2.54 -13.25 4.41
C SER A 66 -1.97 -12.28 5.44
N PHE A 67 -1.80 -11.00 5.09
CA PHE A 67 -1.37 -9.96 6.01
C PHE A 67 -2.40 -9.75 7.12
N PHE A 68 -3.68 -9.62 6.79
CA PHE A 68 -4.73 -9.35 7.77
C PHE A 68 -4.99 -10.54 8.70
N ARG A 69 -4.67 -11.77 8.29
CA ARG A 69 -4.81 -12.98 9.13
C ARG A 69 -3.56 -13.29 9.95
N LYS A 70 -2.36 -13.17 9.36
CA LYS A 70 -1.10 -13.68 9.93
C LYS A 70 -0.18 -12.55 10.43
N GLY A 71 -0.45 -11.31 10.06
CA GLY A 71 0.30 -10.13 10.52
C GLY A 71 1.44 -9.69 9.61
N PRO A 72 2.23 -8.71 10.09
CA PRO A 72 3.39 -8.18 9.38
C PRO A 72 4.38 -9.27 8.99
N GLY A 73 4.87 -9.24 7.76
CA GLY A 73 5.76 -10.28 7.19
C GLY A 73 5.07 -11.19 6.17
N HIS A 74 3.73 -11.18 6.11
CA HIS A 74 2.94 -11.93 5.13
C HIS A 74 2.29 -11.01 4.08
N LEU A 75 2.98 -9.90 3.77
CA LEU A 75 2.52 -8.96 2.76
C LEU A 75 2.76 -9.55 1.36
N VAL A 76 1.71 -9.68 0.59
CA VAL A 76 1.78 -10.14 -0.80
C VAL A 76 2.16 -8.96 -1.71
N PRO A 77 3.03 -9.15 -2.72
CA PRO A 77 3.32 -8.11 -3.69
C PRO A 77 2.04 -7.68 -4.43
N LEU A 78 1.78 -6.38 -4.43
CA LEU A 78 0.62 -5.78 -5.08
C LEU A 78 1.05 -4.47 -5.72
N SER A 79 0.75 -4.29 -7.00
CA SER A 79 1.00 -3.05 -7.71
C SER A 79 -0.26 -2.19 -7.83
N LEU A 80 -0.08 -0.89 -8.09
CA LEU A 80 -1.21 -0.02 -8.40
C LEU A 80 -1.93 -0.44 -9.69
N ALA A 81 -1.18 -1.03 -10.64
CA ALA A 81 -1.71 -1.53 -11.90
C ALA A 81 -2.66 -2.72 -11.69
N ASP A 82 -2.30 -3.67 -10.82
CA ASP A 82 -3.14 -4.84 -10.51
C ASP A 82 -4.50 -4.42 -9.94
N VAL A 83 -4.48 -3.46 -9.01
CA VAL A 83 -5.73 -2.91 -8.45
C VAL A 83 -6.51 -2.12 -9.49
N ALA A 84 -5.83 -1.33 -10.33
CA ALA A 84 -6.46 -0.54 -11.38
C ALA A 84 -7.18 -1.42 -12.41
N GLU A 85 -6.55 -2.52 -12.83
CA GLU A 85 -7.13 -3.52 -13.73
C GLU A 85 -8.35 -4.18 -13.09
N ARG A 86 -8.24 -4.62 -11.83
CA ARG A 86 -9.31 -5.31 -11.10
C ARG A 86 -10.57 -4.47 -10.94
N ILE A 87 -10.43 -3.16 -10.69
CA ILE A 87 -11.58 -2.24 -10.49
C ILE A 87 -11.97 -1.46 -11.75
N GLY A 88 -11.27 -1.67 -12.87
CA GLY A 88 -11.59 -1.06 -14.17
C GLY A 88 -11.35 0.45 -14.23
N VAL A 89 -10.28 0.95 -13.58
CA VAL A 89 -9.90 2.37 -13.61
C VAL A 89 -8.43 2.55 -13.99
N HIS A 90 -8.03 3.78 -14.28
CA HIS A 90 -6.62 4.08 -14.54
C HIS A 90 -5.78 4.06 -13.25
N GLU A 91 -4.52 3.62 -13.32
CA GLU A 91 -3.59 3.54 -12.18
C GLU A 91 -3.47 4.86 -11.41
N SER A 92 -3.44 6.00 -12.12
CA SER A 92 -3.41 7.33 -11.47
C SER A 92 -4.65 7.62 -10.61
N THR A 93 -5.79 7.01 -10.93
CA THR A 93 -7.03 7.14 -10.12
C THR A 93 -6.88 6.37 -8.82
N VAL A 94 -6.34 5.15 -8.86
CA VAL A 94 -6.02 4.36 -7.67
C VAL A 94 -5.01 5.12 -6.78
N SER A 95 -3.91 5.59 -7.36
CA SER A 95 -2.88 6.35 -6.66
C SER A 95 -3.45 7.57 -5.91
N ARG A 96 -4.34 8.33 -6.56
CA ARG A 96 -5.02 9.49 -5.92
C ARG A 96 -6.03 9.05 -4.86
N ALA A 97 -6.74 7.93 -5.07
CA ALA A 97 -7.73 7.43 -4.12
C ALA A 97 -7.08 6.97 -2.81
N VAL A 98 -5.94 6.30 -2.87
CA VAL A 98 -5.25 5.73 -1.70
C VAL A 98 -4.34 6.73 -0.98
N LYS A 99 -3.98 7.84 -1.63
CA LYS A 99 -3.09 8.87 -1.07
C LYS A 99 -3.68 9.43 0.22
N GLU A 100 -2.86 9.46 1.29
CA GLU A 100 -3.22 10.00 2.60
C GLU A 100 -4.50 9.35 3.19
N LYS A 101 -4.73 8.09 2.88
CA LYS A 101 -5.80 7.29 3.46
C LYS A 101 -5.22 6.17 4.30
N TYR A 102 -5.92 5.83 5.36
CA TYR A 102 -5.49 4.85 6.36
C TYR A 102 -6.57 3.80 6.56
N ILE A 103 -6.13 2.59 6.86
CA ILE A 103 -6.98 1.50 7.32
C ILE A 103 -6.62 1.15 8.75
N GLN A 104 -7.62 0.98 9.59
CA GLN A 104 -7.45 0.49 10.95
C GLN A 104 -7.82 -0.98 11.00
N CYS A 105 -6.95 -1.79 11.55
CA CYS A 105 -7.17 -3.22 11.75
C CYS A 105 -6.71 -3.64 13.16
N SER A 106 -6.89 -4.90 13.51
CA SER A 106 -6.48 -5.47 14.82
C SER A 106 -5.00 -5.30 15.13
N MET A 107 -4.16 -5.17 14.08
CA MET A 107 -2.69 -5.04 14.19
C MET A 107 -2.22 -3.58 14.20
N GLY A 108 -3.13 -2.61 14.08
CA GLY A 108 -2.79 -1.19 14.09
C GLY A 108 -3.40 -0.40 12.95
N VAL A 109 -2.84 0.80 12.74
CA VAL A 109 -3.25 1.72 11.68
C VAL A 109 -2.17 1.78 10.62
N TYR A 110 -2.53 1.47 9.37
CA TYR A 110 -1.62 1.45 8.23
C TYR A 110 -2.10 2.41 7.15
N PRO A 111 -1.21 3.17 6.50
CA PRO A 111 -1.59 3.92 5.30
C PRO A 111 -1.91 2.93 4.18
N LEU A 112 -2.93 3.22 3.34
CA LEU A 112 -3.27 2.34 2.21
C LEU A 112 -2.09 2.16 1.23
N SER A 113 -1.21 3.16 1.13
CA SER A 113 0.01 3.07 0.33
C SER A 113 0.99 1.99 0.80
N TYR A 114 0.93 1.55 2.05
CA TYR A 114 1.77 0.50 2.62
C TYR A 114 1.58 -0.85 1.92
N PHE A 115 0.37 -1.12 1.44
CA PHE A 115 0.03 -2.39 0.80
C PHE A 115 0.49 -2.51 -0.66
N PHE A 116 1.00 -1.42 -1.23
CA PHE A 116 1.55 -1.41 -2.58
C PHE A 116 3.07 -1.56 -2.53
N SER A 117 3.54 -2.77 -2.66
CA SER A 117 4.96 -3.08 -2.77
C SER A 117 5.27 -3.56 -4.18
N ARG A 118 6.39 -3.09 -4.74
CA ARG A 118 6.90 -3.68 -5.99
C ARG A 118 7.42 -5.06 -5.69
N SER A 119 7.10 -6.03 -6.55
CA SER A 119 7.77 -7.31 -6.51
C SER A 119 9.28 -7.11 -6.72
N LEU A 120 10.09 -7.77 -5.91
CA LEU A 120 11.54 -7.68 -5.99
C LEU A 120 12.06 -8.65 -7.05
N GLY A 121 11.86 -8.31 -8.32
CA GLY A 121 12.41 -9.06 -9.45
C GLY A 121 11.60 -10.28 -9.91
N PRO A 122 11.89 -10.83 -11.10
CA PRO A 122 11.26 -12.01 -11.61
C PRO A 122 11.79 -13.25 -10.88
N ALA A 123 11.18 -13.63 -9.80
CA ALA A 123 11.32 -14.97 -9.27
C ALA A 123 10.31 -15.85 -10.04
N ALA A 124 10.81 -16.70 -10.90
CA ALA A 124 10.03 -17.79 -11.46
C ALA A 124 9.59 -18.70 -10.30
N GLY A 125 8.33 -18.57 -9.87
CA GLY A 125 7.72 -19.38 -8.80
C GLY A 125 6.93 -18.53 -7.82
N ASP A 126 5.70 -18.73 -7.79
CA ASP A 126 4.51 -18.41 -7.02
C ASP A 126 4.52 -17.46 -5.79
N GLU A 127 5.64 -16.92 -5.31
CA GLU A 127 5.66 -15.93 -4.21
C GLU A 127 6.79 -14.90 -4.43
N ALA A 128 6.50 -13.82 -5.15
CA ALA A 128 7.40 -12.68 -5.18
C ALA A 128 7.49 -12.05 -3.77
N ALA A 129 8.65 -12.17 -3.13
CA ALA A 129 8.85 -11.68 -1.77
C ALA A 129 8.64 -10.18 -1.65
N SER A 130 7.81 -9.74 -0.69
CA SER A 130 7.66 -8.32 -0.36
C SER A 130 8.96 -7.77 0.26
N PRO A 131 9.21 -6.44 0.23
CA PRO A 131 10.35 -5.84 0.89
C PRO A 131 10.50 -6.24 2.36
N ASP A 132 9.39 -6.39 3.07
CA ASP A 132 9.39 -6.78 4.48
C ASP A 132 9.74 -8.26 4.67
N ALA A 133 9.25 -9.14 3.80
CA ALA A 133 9.64 -10.55 3.79
C ALA A 133 11.13 -10.71 3.45
N ALA A 134 11.64 -9.94 2.49
CA ALA A 134 13.06 -9.93 2.14
C ALA A 134 13.94 -9.44 3.30
N LYS A 135 13.53 -8.39 4.03
CA LYS A 135 14.22 -7.90 5.22
C LYS A 135 14.20 -8.92 6.37
N ALA A 136 13.07 -9.60 6.57
CA ALA A 136 12.94 -10.66 7.57
C ALA A 136 13.87 -11.83 7.26
N LEU A 137 13.93 -12.26 6.00
CA LEU A 137 14.83 -13.30 5.52
C LEU A 137 16.29 -12.92 5.70
N LEU A 138 16.68 -11.70 5.31
CA LEU A 138 18.03 -11.16 5.49
C LEU A 138 18.44 -11.16 6.97
N LYS A 139 17.56 -10.72 7.86
CA LYS A 139 17.80 -10.73 9.31
C LYS A 139 18.00 -12.15 9.85
N LYS A 140 17.21 -13.13 9.37
CA LYS A 140 17.33 -14.53 9.73
C LYS A 140 18.67 -15.13 9.28
N LEU A 141 19.10 -14.86 8.06
CA LEU A 141 20.39 -15.33 7.52
C LEU A 141 21.57 -14.78 8.30
N ILE A 142 21.55 -13.49 8.65
CA ILE A 142 22.62 -12.84 9.43
C ILE A 142 22.60 -13.34 10.89
N ALA A 143 21.44 -13.61 11.46
CA ALA A 143 21.38 -14.16 12.82
C ALA A 143 21.98 -15.57 12.94
N GLY A 144 21.94 -16.34 11.83
CA GLY A 144 22.52 -17.67 11.75
C GLY A 144 23.96 -17.72 11.22
N GLU A 145 24.62 -16.58 10.93
CA GLU A 145 25.99 -16.57 10.39
C GLU A 145 27.06 -16.85 11.45
N ASP A 146 28.18 -17.40 11.00
CA ASP A 146 29.39 -17.53 11.84
C ASP A 146 30.04 -16.15 12.04
N LYS A 147 30.10 -15.69 13.29
CA LYS A 147 30.67 -14.39 13.66
C LYS A 147 32.18 -14.28 13.39
N LYS A 148 32.89 -15.40 13.24
CA LYS A 148 34.31 -15.44 12.85
C LYS A 148 34.48 -15.23 11.34
N LYS A 149 33.49 -15.68 10.54
CA LYS A 149 33.46 -15.57 9.07
C LYS A 149 32.09 -15.06 8.60
N PRO A 150 31.76 -13.79 8.87
CA PRO A 150 30.45 -13.27 8.49
C PRO A 150 30.25 -13.28 6.98
N LEU A 151 29.01 -13.52 6.57
CA LEU A 151 28.61 -13.60 5.16
C LEU A 151 28.78 -12.26 4.46
N SER A 152 29.37 -12.25 3.27
CA SER A 152 29.43 -11.06 2.43
C SER A 152 28.05 -10.72 1.85
N ASP A 153 27.82 -9.45 1.48
CA ASP A 153 26.57 -9.04 0.82
C ASP A 153 26.31 -9.84 -0.47
N GLN A 154 27.37 -10.28 -1.17
CA GLN A 154 27.28 -11.16 -2.33
C GLN A 154 26.76 -12.57 -1.93
N LYS A 155 27.30 -13.14 -0.85
CA LYS A 155 26.90 -14.47 -0.38
C LYS A 155 25.47 -14.45 0.17
N LEU A 156 25.09 -13.36 0.85
CA LEU A 156 23.70 -13.14 1.28
C LEU A 156 22.75 -13.08 0.06
N CYS A 157 23.15 -12.41 -1.01
CA CYS A 157 22.40 -12.35 -2.27
C CYS A 157 22.16 -13.74 -2.86
N GLU A 158 23.19 -14.58 -2.91
CA GLU A 158 23.11 -15.97 -3.39
C GLU A 158 22.17 -16.83 -2.53
N LEU A 159 22.29 -16.75 -1.20
CA LEU A 159 21.45 -17.49 -0.28
C LEU A 159 19.98 -17.04 -0.31
N MET A 160 19.74 -15.75 -0.44
CA MET A 160 18.39 -15.21 -0.61
C MET A 160 17.77 -15.63 -1.95
N SER A 161 18.57 -15.64 -3.01
CA SER A 161 18.14 -16.11 -4.33
C SER A 161 17.77 -17.61 -4.30
N ALA A 162 18.54 -18.43 -3.59
CA ALA A 162 18.24 -19.86 -3.39
C ALA A 162 16.93 -20.12 -2.62
N GLN A 163 16.47 -19.13 -1.83
CA GLN A 163 15.20 -19.16 -1.10
C GLN A 163 14.08 -18.39 -1.82
N GLY A 164 14.20 -18.17 -3.13
CA GLY A 164 13.16 -17.53 -3.93
C GLY A 164 13.15 -15.99 -3.90
N CYS A 165 14.10 -15.37 -3.19
CA CYS A 165 14.19 -13.91 -3.08
C CYS A 165 15.39 -13.37 -3.86
N SER A 166 15.22 -13.14 -5.15
CA SER A 166 16.30 -12.62 -6.03
C SER A 166 16.46 -11.12 -5.87
N LEU A 167 17.53 -10.69 -5.22
CA LEU A 167 17.89 -9.29 -4.99
C LEU A 167 19.24 -8.94 -5.58
N SER A 168 19.42 -7.66 -5.95
CA SER A 168 20.74 -7.16 -6.28
C SER A 168 21.60 -6.96 -5.02
N ARG A 169 22.91 -7.09 -5.14
CA ARG A 169 23.85 -6.79 -4.05
C ARG A 169 23.64 -5.39 -3.45
N ARG A 170 23.31 -4.39 -4.30
CA ARG A 170 22.99 -3.02 -3.84
C ARG A 170 21.74 -2.97 -2.97
N THR A 171 20.72 -3.74 -3.33
CA THR A 171 19.47 -3.84 -2.56
C THR A 171 19.70 -4.53 -1.23
N VAL A 172 20.50 -5.60 -1.19
CA VAL A 172 20.88 -6.30 0.06
C VAL A 172 21.63 -5.35 0.98
N ALA A 173 22.63 -4.61 0.48
CA ALA A 173 23.37 -3.61 1.27
C ALA A 173 22.43 -2.52 1.81
N LYS A 174 21.53 -1.99 0.98
CA LYS A 174 20.53 -1.00 1.42
C LYS A 174 19.63 -1.52 2.55
N TYR A 175 19.10 -2.74 2.42
CA TYR A 175 18.25 -3.33 3.45
C TYR A 175 19.00 -3.62 4.75
N ARG A 176 20.26 -4.06 4.64
CA ARG A 176 21.14 -4.23 5.80
C ARG A 176 21.32 -2.91 6.56
N ASP A 177 21.60 -1.82 5.84
CA ASP A 177 21.78 -0.49 6.43
C ASP A 177 20.47 0.04 7.06
N GLU A 178 19.32 -0.15 6.40
CA GLU A 178 18.01 0.18 6.96
C GLU A 178 17.71 -0.60 8.25
N LEU A 179 18.18 -1.84 8.36
CA LEU A 179 18.08 -2.68 9.56
C LEU A 179 19.16 -2.35 10.61
N ARG A 180 20.02 -1.36 10.35
CA ARG A 180 21.17 -0.98 11.19
C ARG A 180 22.15 -2.13 11.48
N ILE A 181 22.32 -3.03 10.52
CA ILE A 181 23.23 -4.15 10.60
C ILE A 181 24.57 -3.75 9.97
N PRO A 182 25.72 -3.85 10.68
CA PRO A 182 27.03 -3.47 10.17
C PRO A 182 27.45 -4.30 8.94
N SER A 183 28.41 -3.78 8.17
CA SER A 183 29.04 -4.50 7.07
C SER A 183 29.76 -5.77 7.55
N THR A 184 30.15 -6.65 6.64
CA THR A 184 30.92 -7.87 6.92
C THR A 184 32.10 -7.61 7.84
N THR A 185 32.85 -6.51 7.60
CA THR A 185 34.01 -6.12 8.42
C THR A 185 33.59 -5.70 9.84
N GLY A 186 32.47 -4.99 9.96
CA GLY A 186 31.96 -4.56 11.28
C GLY A 186 31.29 -5.67 12.08
N ARG A 187 30.90 -6.79 11.43
CA ARG A 187 30.32 -7.95 12.11
C ARG A 187 31.36 -9.00 12.54
N LYS A 188 32.58 -8.91 11.99
CA LYS A 188 33.62 -9.88 12.25
C LYS A 188 34.11 -9.75 13.68
N GLN A 189 34.00 -10.82 14.47
CA GLN A 189 34.62 -10.91 15.79
C GLN A 189 36.04 -11.44 15.65
N TYR A 190 37.00 -10.66 16.12
CA TYR A 190 38.37 -11.08 16.28
C TYR A 190 38.52 -11.74 17.65
N GLU A 191 39.17 -12.90 17.72
CA GLU A 191 39.58 -13.45 19.03
C GLU A 191 40.57 -12.47 19.62
N THR A 192 40.19 -11.79 20.66
CA THR A 192 41.15 -11.16 21.57
C THR A 192 41.87 -12.32 22.25
N SER A 193 43.05 -12.70 21.74
CA SER A 193 43.98 -13.54 22.46
C SER A 193 44.22 -12.87 23.83
N GLY A 194 43.65 -13.44 24.86
CA GLY A 194 43.98 -13.08 26.22
C GLY A 194 45.47 -13.33 26.43
N ALA A 195 46.23 -12.26 26.35
CA ALA A 195 47.55 -12.19 26.93
C ALA A 195 47.47 -11.19 28.08
N PHE A 196 47.34 -11.73 29.29
CA PHE A 196 48.08 -11.31 30.49
C PHE A 196 47.72 -12.28 31.59
#